data_69307b8451e17f966224c93f8a585e1e
#
_entry.id   69307b8451e17f966224c93f8a585e1e
#
_cell.length_a   1.000
_cell.length_b   1.000
_cell.length_c   1.000
_cell.angle_alpha   90.00
_cell.angle_beta   90.00
_cell.angle_gamma   90.00
#
_symmetry.space_group_name_H-M   'P 1'
#
loop_
_entity.id
_entity.type
_entity.pdbx_description
1 polymer ?
#
loop_
_entity_poly.entity_id
_entity_poly.type
_entity_poly.pdbx_seq_one_letter_code
_entity_poly.pdbx_strand_id
1 'polypeptide(L)'
;MPILTLSLTCQTPLRIADGDGWAVRRNPAGQPCIPATAIKGRLRATVEHIANGFDWPICGGALCYPLDGEPCAVCQLFGSRWREGRLAFSDLVTNSAPVMLDRQRAARSRVRGVSGEVDRFKGEMLPAGTILIGTLAHGLSADWQLALVIAGLHAMNTLGSSGALGWGAFTIAIGGAPDYSTLADALRVRVG
;
A
#
# COMPACT_ATOMS: atom_id res chain seq x y z
N MET A 1 -19.08 2.16 -11.89
CA MET A 1 -18.33 2.30 -10.63
C MET A 1 -17.46 3.54 -10.72
N PRO A 2 -17.46 4.43 -9.74
CA PRO A 2 -16.53 5.57 -9.69
C PRO A 2 -15.09 5.08 -9.70
N ILE A 3 -14.21 5.88 -10.32
CA ILE A 3 -12.78 5.56 -10.48
C ILE A 3 -11.97 6.73 -9.96
N LEU A 4 -11.03 6.45 -9.08
CA LEU A 4 -10.00 7.38 -8.62
C LEU A 4 -8.70 7.09 -9.37
N THR A 5 -8.01 8.12 -9.81
CA THR A 5 -6.66 8.00 -10.36
C THR A 5 -5.64 8.13 -9.25
N LEU A 6 -4.73 7.17 -9.16
CA LEU A 6 -3.65 7.16 -8.18
C LEU A 6 -2.34 7.50 -8.86
N SER A 7 -1.64 8.54 -8.38
CA SER A 7 -0.31 8.92 -8.83
C SER A 7 0.65 8.85 -7.66
N LEU A 8 1.52 7.84 -7.64
CA LEU A 8 2.52 7.62 -6.60
C LEU A 8 3.87 8.14 -7.06
N THR A 9 4.47 9.05 -6.29
CA THR A 9 5.80 9.59 -6.55
C THR A 9 6.80 9.05 -5.51
N CYS A 10 7.81 8.31 -5.97
CA CYS A 10 8.87 7.78 -5.12
C CYS A 10 9.71 8.92 -4.54
N GLN A 11 9.77 9.05 -3.22
CA GLN A 11 10.63 10.00 -2.52
C GLN A 11 12.04 9.42 -2.29
N THR A 12 12.11 8.11 -2.11
CA THR A 12 13.34 7.35 -1.99
C THR A 12 13.31 6.16 -2.95
N PRO A 13 14.45 5.52 -3.23
CA PRO A 13 14.46 4.34 -4.11
C PRO A 13 13.45 3.29 -3.64
N LEU A 14 12.63 2.83 -4.55
CA LEU A 14 11.58 1.85 -4.29
C LEU A 14 11.93 0.50 -4.92
N ARG A 15 11.79 -0.56 -4.14
CA ARG A 15 11.93 -1.92 -4.60
C ARG A 15 10.71 -2.75 -4.25
N ILE A 16 10.05 -3.23 -5.28
CA ILE A 16 9.11 -4.34 -5.20
C ILE A 16 9.68 -5.44 -6.05
N ALA A 17 10.28 -6.42 -5.38
CA ALA A 17 10.99 -7.50 -6.05
C ALA A 17 10.02 -8.46 -6.73
N ASP A 18 10.44 -9.00 -7.86
CA ASP A 18 9.89 -10.23 -8.40
C ASP A 18 10.31 -11.46 -7.59
N GLY A 19 9.76 -12.64 -7.88
CA GLY A 19 9.99 -13.86 -7.13
C GLY A 19 11.45 -14.20 -6.85
N ASP A 20 12.36 -13.88 -7.78
CA ASP A 20 13.80 -14.12 -7.66
C ASP A 20 14.55 -13.09 -6.81
N GLY A 21 13.87 -12.02 -6.39
CA GLY A 21 14.42 -11.04 -5.47
C GLY A 21 15.46 -10.06 -6.06
N TRP A 22 15.78 -10.12 -7.35
CA TRP A 22 16.80 -9.30 -8.00
C TRP A 22 16.25 -8.19 -8.87
N ALA A 23 15.17 -8.48 -9.60
CA ALA A 23 14.52 -7.57 -10.53
C ALA A 23 13.35 -6.82 -9.87
N VAL A 24 13.03 -5.65 -10.39
CA VAL A 24 11.78 -4.95 -10.11
C VAL A 24 10.64 -5.69 -10.82
N ARG A 25 9.54 -5.86 -10.12
CA ARG A 25 8.33 -6.47 -10.69
C ARG A 25 7.88 -5.75 -11.95
N ARG A 26 7.53 -6.52 -12.97
CA ARG A 26 7.02 -6.02 -14.26
C ARG A 26 5.66 -6.60 -14.56
N ASN A 27 4.82 -5.82 -15.23
CA ASN A 27 3.56 -6.30 -15.77
C ASN A 27 3.79 -7.15 -17.04
N PRO A 28 2.75 -7.80 -17.61
CA PRO A 28 2.89 -8.58 -18.84
C PRO A 28 3.40 -7.79 -20.07
N ALA A 29 3.25 -6.46 -20.06
CA ALA A 29 3.80 -5.58 -21.09
C ALA A 29 5.27 -5.21 -20.86
N GLY A 30 5.92 -5.78 -19.82
CA GLY A 30 7.33 -5.53 -19.49
C GLY A 30 7.58 -4.23 -18.73
N GLN A 31 6.55 -3.46 -18.38
CA GLN A 31 6.69 -2.20 -17.66
C GLN A 31 6.90 -2.47 -16.17
N PRO A 32 7.82 -1.74 -15.51
CA PRO A 32 7.97 -1.80 -14.06
C PRO A 32 6.66 -1.40 -13.38
N CYS A 33 6.25 -2.18 -12.39
CA CYS A 33 4.97 -1.94 -11.72
C CYS A 33 5.00 -2.26 -10.22
N ILE A 34 4.08 -1.63 -9.50
CA ILE A 34 3.65 -2.03 -8.17
C ILE A 34 2.36 -2.85 -8.34
N PRO A 35 2.36 -4.14 -7.99
CA PRO A 35 1.15 -4.96 -8.11
C PRO A 35 -0.02 -4.38 -7.31
N ALA A 36 -1.22 -4.48 -7.87
CA ALA A 36 -2.47 -4.10 -7.22
C ALA A 36 -2.61 -4.73 -5.82
N THR A 37 -2.16 -5.97 -5.66
CA THR A 37 -2.19 -6.69 -4.39
C THR A 37 -1.29 -6.06 -3.33
N ALA A 38 -0.14 -5.49 -3.71
CA ALA A 38 0.78 -4.82 -2.78
C ALA A 38 0.17 -3.52 -2.24
N ILE A 39 -0.44 -2.71 -3.13
CA ILE A 39 -1.16 -1.49 -2.74
C ILE A 39 -2.36 -1.83 -1.86
N LYS A 40 -3.21 -2.78 -2.29
CA LYS A 40 -4.38 -3.20 -1.54
C LYS A 40 -4.02 -3.71 -0.15
N GLY A 41 -2.98 -4.54 -0.04
CA GLY A 41 -2.53 -5.08 1.24
C GLY A 41 -1.99 -4.00 2.18
N ARG A 42 -1.19 -3.07 1.66
CA ARG A 42 -0.66 -1.96 2.47
C ARG A 42 -1.77 -1.01 2.92
N LEU A 43 -2.68 -0.66 2.00
CA LEU A 43 -3.83 0.18 2.34
C LEU A 43 -4.71 -0.48 3.41
N ARG A 44 -4.97 -1.79 3.29
CA ARG A 44 -5.74 -2.52 4.31
C ARG A 44 -5.10 -2.38 5.69
N ALA A 45 -3.81 -2.64 5.81
CA ALA A 45 -3.08 -2.50 7.08
C ALA A 45 -3.15 -1.07 7.63
N THR A 46 -3.01 -0.05 6.77
CA THR A 46 -3.10 1.35 7.18
C THR A 46 -4.51 1.71 7.65
N VAL A 47 -5.54 1.25 6.95
CA VAL A 47 -6.95 1.46 7.33
C VAL A 47 -7.29 0.73 8.64
N GLU A 48 -6.73 -0.46 8.88
CA GLU A 48 -6.85 -1.16 10.15
C GLU A 48 -6.26 -0.33 11.31
N HIS A 49 -5.09 0.29 11.11
CA HIS A 49 -4.50 1.19 12.11
C HIS A 49 -5.36 2.43 12.37
N ILE A 50 -5.91 3.05 11.33
CA ILE A 50 -6.78 4.21 11.46
C ILE A 50 -8.06 3.82 12.21
N ALA A 51 -8.71 2.73 11.83
CA ALA A 51 -9.92 2.24 12.47
C ALA A 51 -9.71 1.92 13.95
N ASN A 52 -8.58 1.31 14.30
CA ASN A 52 -8.18 1.09 15.69
C ASN A 52 -8.00 2.40 16.46
N GLY A 53 -7.44 3.44 15.82
CA GLY A 53 -7.27 4.76 16.43
C GLY A 53 -8.60 5.47 16.74
N PHE A 54 -9.68 5.08 16.09
CA PHE A 54 -11.05 5.53 16.34
C PHE A 54 -11.86 4.55 17.22
N ASP A 55 -11.23 3.54 17.81
CA ASP A 55 -11.88 2.47 18.57
C ASP A 55 -12.98 1.73 17.81
N TRP A 56 -12.91 1.71 16.49
CA TRP A 56 -13.86 0.96 15.68
C TRP A 56 -13.59 -0.54 15.82
N PRO A 57 -14.64 -1.35 16.01
CA PRO A 57 -14.46 -2.80 16.10
C PRO A 57 -13.96 -3.36 14.77
N ILE A 58 -12.78 -3.97 14.80
CA ILE A 58 -12.21 -4.68 13.65
C ILE A 58 -11.90 -6.12 14.03
N CYS A 59 -11.98 -7.02 13.05
CA CYS A 59 -11.80 -8.44 13.28
C CYS A 59 -10.33 -8.89 13.41
N GLY A 60 -9.36 -8.02 13.18
CA GLY A 60 -7.93 -8.30 13.30
C GLY A 60 -7.38 -9.36 12.34
N GLY A 61 -8.10 -9.73 11.27
CA GLY A 61 -7.60 -10.70 10.31
C GLY A 61 -8.63 -11.61 9.64
N ALA A 62 -8.28 -12.89 9.47
CA ALA A 62 -8.93 -13.81 8.53
C ALA A 62 -10.38 -14.23 8.86
N LEU A 63 -10.90 -13.91 10.03
CA LEU A 63 -12.15 -14.48 10.55
C LEU A 63 -13.21 -13.41 10.87
N CYS A 64 -13.43 -12.44 9.97
CA CYS A 64 -14.65 -11.66 10.08
C CYS A 64 -15.83 -12.54 9.69
N TYR A 65 -16.30 -13.31 10.64
CA TYR A 65 -17.51 -14.10 10.49
C TYR A 65 -18.69 -13.22 10.88
N PRO A 66 -19.65 -12.99 9.99
CA PRO A 66 -20.89 -12.32 10.37
C PRO A 66 -21.75 -13.32 11.16
N LEU A 67 -21.44 -13.51 12.44
CA LEU A 67 -22.27 -14.38 13.28
C LEU A 67 -23.61 -13.74 13.56
N ASP A 68 -23.70 -12.40 13.68
CA ASP A 68 -24.92 -11.70 14.03
C ASP A 68 -24.99 -10.26 13.52
N GLY A 69 -24.41 -9.94 12.36
CA GLY A 69 -24.47 -8.56 11.91
C GLY A 69 -23.61 -8.20 10.68
N GLU A 70 -23.42 -6.91 10.48
CA GLU A 70 -22.59 -6.40 9.40
C GLU A 70 -21.11 -6.71 9.64
N PRO A 71 -20.34 -6.98 8.56
CA PRO A 71 -18.91 -7.12 8.65
C PRO A 71 -18.27 -5.85 9.23
N CYS A 72 -17.11 -5.98 9.91
CA CYS A 72 -16.38 -4.83 10.39
C CYS A 72 -16.03 -3.86 9.24
N ALA A 73 -15.75 -2.59 9.58
CA ALA A 73 -15.49 -1.54 8.60
C ALA A 73 -14.43 -1.93 7.55
N VAL A 74 -13.34 -2.57 7.99
CA VAL A 74 -12.26 -3.03 7.10
C VAL A 74 -12.73 -4.11 6.14
N CYS A 75 -13.47 -5.09 6.62
CA CYS A 75 -13.97 -6.18 5.78
C CYS A 75 -15.09 -5.73 4.82
N GLN A 76 -15.81 -4.67 5.14
CA GLN A 76 -16.75 -4.05 4.19
C GLN A 76 -16.03 -3.47 2.98
N LEU A 77 -14.81 -2.92 3.16
CA LEU A 77 -14.01 -2.30 2.12
C LEU A 77 -13.20 -3.32 1.33
N PHE A 78 -12.38 -4.10 2.03
CA PHE A 78 -11.36 -4.95 1.42
C PHE A 78 -11.81 -6.38 1.15
N GLY A 79 -12.95 -6.76 1.72
CA GLY A 79 -13.44 -8.12 1.69
C GLY A 79 -12.89 -8.99 2.81
N SER A 80 -13.47 -10.17 2.93
CA SER A 80 -13.07 -11.22 3.85
C SER A 80 -13.09 -12.57 3.13
N ARG A 81 -12.79 -13.65 3.85
CA ARG A 81 -12.93 -15.02 3.30
C ARG A 81 -14.35 -15.33 2.76
N TRP A 82 -15.35 -14.63 3.28
CA TRP A 82 -16.77 -14.89 3.01
C TRP A 82 -17.45 -13.81 2.18
N ARG A 83 -16.77 -12.70 1.92
CA ARG A 83 -17.34 -11.55 1.22
C ARG A 83 -16.33 -10.93 0.30
N GLU A 84 -16.73 -10.64 -0.91
CA GLU A 84 -15.94 -9.88 -1.87
C GLU A 84 -15.73 -8.42 -1.40
N GLY A 85 -14.53 -7.89 -1.64
CA GLY A 85 -14.22 -6.48 -1.34
C GLY A 85 -14.83 -5.54 -2.37
N ARG A 86 -15.09 -4.31 -1.96
CA ARG A 86 -15.68 -3.25 -2.80
C ARG A 86 -14.63 -2.38 -3.50
N LEU A 87 -13.34 -2.71 -3.38
CA LEU A 87 -12.21 -1.97 -3.93
C LEU A 87 -11.47 -2.83 -4.95
N ALA A 88 -11.36 -2.33 -6.18
CA ALA A 88 -10.60 -2.95 -7.26
C ALA A 88 -9.47 -2.01 -7.69
N PHE A 89 -8.23 -2.47 -7.53
CA PHE A 89 -7.01 -1.74 -7.89
C PHE A 89 -6.47 -2.25 -9.22
N SER A 90 -5.95 -1.33 -10.06
CA SER A 90 -5.02 -1.71 -11.10
C SER A 90 -3.58 -1.77 -10.56
N ASP A 91 -2.69 -2.42 -11.27
CA ASP A 91 -1.26 -2.21 -11.05
C ASP A 91 -0.91 -0.73 -11.26
N LEU A 92 0.01 -0.20 -10.44
CA LEU A 92 0.59 1.11 -10.69
C LEU A 92 1.81 0.92 -11.57
N VAL A 93 1.80 1.50 -12.76
CA VAL A 93 2.84 1.30 -13.78
C VAL A 93 3.65 2.57 -14.00
N THR A 94 4.89 2.39 -14.46
CA THR A 94 5.76 3.49 -14.88
C THR A 94 6.51 3.11 -16.15
N ASN A 95 6.90 4.13 -16.92
CA ASN A 95 7.81 3.97 -18.05
C ASN A 95 9.27 4.27 -17.67
N SER A 96 9.54 4.67 -16.42
CA SER A 96 10.89 4.93 -15.94
C SER A 96 11.68 3.62 -15.85
N ALA A 97 12.91 3.65 -16.39
CA ALA A 97 13.80 2.50 -16.31
C ALA A 97 14.28 2.30 -14.85
N PRO A 98 14.26 1.05 -14.36
CA PRO A 98 14.92 0.73 -13.08
C PRO A 98 16.42 0.95 -13.16
N VAL A 99 17.03 1.24 -12.03
CA VAL A 99 18.48 1.35 -11.90
C VAL A 99 19.02 0.17 -11.09
N MET A 100 20.22 -0.30 -11.44
CA MET A 100 20.92 -1.31 -10.67
C MET A 100 21.55 -0.65 -9.43
N LEU A 101 21.21 -1.17 -8.27
CA LEU A 101 21.88 -0.80 -7.03
C LEU A 101 22.86 -1.92 -6.63
N ASP A 102 24.12 -1.57 -6.46
CA ASP A 102 25.15 -2.43 -5.86
C ASP A 102 25.51 -1.84 -4.48
N ARG A 103 25.08 -2.48 -3.42
CA ARG A 103 25.36 -2.02 -2.06
C ARG A 103 26.00 -3.13 -1.25
N GLN A 104 27.12 -2.80 -0.66
CA GLN A 104 27.76 -3.65 0.33
C GLN A 104 27.08 -3.47 1.69
N ARG A 105 26.71 -4.55 2.33
CA ARG A 105 26.22 -4.59 3.70
C ARG A 105 27.22 -5.33 4.57
N ALA A 106 27.62 -4.73 5.68
CA ALA A 106 28.32 -5.45 6.72
C ALA A 106 27.29 -6.28 7.49
N ALA A 107 27.31 -7.58 7.33
CA ALA A 107 26.53 -8.48 8.18
C ALA A 107 27.23 -8.61 9.52
N ARG A 108 26.60 -8.16 10.62
CA ARG A 108 27.08 -8.37 11.97
C ARG A 108 26.52 -9.69 12.51
N SER A 109 27.38 -10.63 12.79
CA SER A 109 26.98 -11.87 13.46
C SER A 109 26.40 -11.56 14.84
N ARG A 110 25.14 -11.89 15.07
CA ARG A 110 24.49 -11.72 16.39
C ARG A 110 25.10 -12.62 17.47
N VAL A 111 25.74 -13.72 17.05
CA VAL A 111 26.31 -14.72 17.99
C VAL A 111 27.74 -14.36 18.37
N ARG A 112 28.53 -13.83 17.44
CA ARG A 112 29.98 -13.55 17.66
C ARG A 112 30.29 -12.08 17.88
N GLY A 113 29.35 -11.17 17.68
CA GLY A 113 29.56 -9.71 17.86
C GLY A 113 30.57 -9.07 16.88
N VAL A 114 31.14 -9.87 15.97
CA VAL A 114 32.11 -9.42 14.96
C VAL A 114 31.41 -9.18 13.62
N SER A 115 31.98 -8.27 12.82
CA SER A 115 31.56 -8.11 11.43
C SER A 115 31.82 -9.41 10.67
N GLY A 116 30.73 -10.02 10.19
CA GLY A 116 30.77 -11.18 9.30
C GLY A 116 31.14 -10.78 7.87
N GLU A 117 30.99 -11.74 6.94
CA GLU A 117 31.20 -11.51 5.51
C GLU A 117 30.39 -10.30 5.04
N VAL A 118 31.03 -9.50 4.15
CA VAL A 118 30.36 -8.38 3.48
C VAL A 118 29.35 -8.96 2.50
N ASP A 119 28.07 -8.89 2.84
CA ASP A 119 27.01 -9.29 1.95
C ASP A 119 26.82 -8.19 0.87
N ARG A 120 26.97 -8.57 -0.39
CA ARG A 120 26.73 -7.69 -1.53
C ARG A 120 25.30 -7.83 -1.98
N PHE A 121 24.53 -6.77 -1.81
CA PHE A 121 23.21 -6.66 -2.38
C PHE A 121 23.29 -6.03 -3.78
N LYS A 122 22.96 -6.81 -4.80
CA LYS A 122 22.72 -6.31 -6.15
C LYS A 122 21.26 -6.49 -6.49
N GLY A 123 20.64 -5.48 -7.07
CA GLY A 123 19.25 -5.59 -7.52
C GLY A 123 18.73 -4.32 -8.17
N GLU A 124 17.71 -4.48 -8.98
CA GLU A 124 17.00 -3.35 -9.60
C GLU A 124 16.18 -2.60 -8.57
N MET A 125 16.09 -1.28 -8.74
CA MET A 125 15.23 -0.38 -7.97
C MET A 125 14.67 0.70 -8.87
N LEU A 126 13.48 1.19 -8.54
CA LEU A 126 12.94 2.42 -9.10
C LEU A 126 13.62 3.60 -8.38
N PRO A 127 14.22 4.56 -9.11
CA PRO A 127 14.88 5.70 -8.49
C PRO A 127 13.87 6.64 -7.82
N ALA A 128 14.35 7.48 -6.91
CA ALA A 128 13.59 8.60 -6.40
C ALA A 128 13.12 9.51 -7.56
N GLY A 129 11.95 10.11 -7.42
CA GLY A 129 11.32 10.90 -8.48
C GLY A 129 10.51 10.07 -9.48
N THR A 130 10.59 8.73 -9.46
CA THR A 130 9.75 7.89 -10.33
C THR A 130 8.28 8.10 -9.98
N ILE A 131 7.46 8.32 -11.02
CA ILE A 131 6.00 8.42 -10.90
C ILE A 131 5.40 7.12 -11.44
N LEU A 132 4.52 6.51 -10.64
CA LEU A 132 3.72 5.35 -11.03
C LEU A 132 2.25 5.72 -11.01
N ILE A 133 1.51 5.33 -12.04
CA ILE A 133 0.11 5.68 -12.22
C ILE A 133 -0.74 4.42 -12.28
N GLY A 134 -1.87 4.45 -11.61
CA GLY A 134 -2.87 3.39 -11.62
C GLY A 134 -4.24 3.91 -11.23
N THR A 135 -5.18 3.01 -11.04
CA THR A 135 -6.57 3.34 -10.72
C THR A 135 -7.10 2.54 -9.55
N LEU A 136 -8.06 3.12 -8.87
CA LEU A 136 -8.89 2.49 -7.85
C LEU A 136 -10.36 2.65 -8.25
N ALA A 137 -11.00 1.58 -8.69
CA ALA A 137 -12.44 1.53 -8.86
C ALA A 137 -13.09 1.08 -7.55
N HIS A 138 -14.24 1.68 -7.20
CA HIS A 138 -14.92 1.34 -5.95
C HIS A 138 -16.44 1.26 -6.10
N GLY A 139 -17.04 0.34 -5.33
CA GLY A 139 -18.48 0.19 -5.16
C GLY A 139 -18.93 0.61 -3.76
N LEU A 140 -18.35 1.68 -3.21
CA LEU A 140 -18.67 2.19 -1.89
C LEU A 140 -20.03 2.90 -1.90
N SER A 141 -20.83 2.70 -0.88
CA SER A 141 -22.21 3.22 -0.79
C SER A 141 -22.36 4.32 0.29
N ALA A 142 -21.40 4.48 1.17
CA ALA A 142 -21.45 5.46 2.24
C ALA A 142 -20.18 6.36 2.19
N ASP A 143 -20.36 7.63 2.48
CA ASP A 143 -19.30 8.64 2.41
C ASP A 143 -18.14 8.34 3.37
N TRP A 144 -18.44 7.82 4.57
CA TRP A 144 -17.41 7.42 5.52
C TRP A 144 -16.49 6.31 4.99
N GLN A 145 -17.00 5.42 4.11
CA GLN A 145 -16.19 4.36 3.50
C GLN A 145 -15.16 4.96 2.56
N LEU A 146 -15.58 5.90 1.72
CA LEU A 146 -14.68 6.61 0.82
C LEU A 146 -13.68 7.48 1.60
N ALA A 147 -14.16 8.18 2.62
CA ALA A 147 -13.33 8.99 3.50
C ALA A 147 -12.23 8.17 4.18
N LEU A 148 -12.56 6.98 4.68
CA LEU A 148 -11.60 6.08 5.32
C LEU A 148 -10.57 5.54 4.32
N VAL A 149 -10.98 5.23 3.10
CA VAL A 149 -10.06 4.79 2.02
C VAL A 149 -9.09 5.91 1.65
N ILE A 150 -9.59 7.14 1.46
CA ILE A 150 -8.76 8.29 1.10
C ILE A 150 -7.82 8.67 2.24
N ALA A 151 -8.28 8.68 3.49
CA ALA A 151 -7.43 8.87 4.66
C ALA A 151 -6.33 7.81 4.73
N GLY A 152 -6.66 6.55 4.47
CA GLY A 152 -5.70 5.46 4.39
C GLY A 152 -4.66 5.65 3.28
N LEU A 153 -5.08 6.09 2.09
CA LEU A 153 -4.17 6.37 0.98
C LEU A 153 -3.19 7.50 1.32
N HIS A 154 -3.65 8.59 1.96
CA HIS A 154 -2.77 9.68 2.40
C HIS A 154 -1.85 9.30 3.55
N ALA A 155 -2.28 8.42 4.44
CA ALA A 155 -1.47 7.93 5.56
C ALA A 155 -0.41 6.90 5.14
N MET A 156 -0.56 6.27 3.96
CA MET A 156 0.47 5.40 3.41
C MET A 156 1.67 6.23 2.96
N ASN A 157 2.84 5.92 3.49
CA ASN A 157 4.08 6.64 3.18
C ASN A 157 5.25 5.73 2.77
N THR A 158 5.10 4.41 2.90
CA THR A 158 6.16 3.45 2.57
C THR A 158 5.61 2.19 1.92
N LEU A 159 6.34 1.66 0.93
CA LEU A 159 6.07 0.39 0.26
C LEU A 159 7.38 -0.40 0.05
N GLY A 160 7.25 -1.70 -0.08
CA GLY A 160 8.36 -2.60 -0.36
C GLY A 160 9.06 -3.15 0.89
N SER A 161 10.08 -3.98 0.68
CA SER A 161 10.70 -4.82 1.71
C SER A 161 11.75 -4.13 2.57
N SER A 162 12.15 -2.92 2.25
CA SER A 162 13.31 -2.26 2.85
C SER A 162 12.99 -0.93 3.56
N GLY A 163 11.76 -0.77 4.03
CA GLY A 163 11.30 0.43 4.73
C GLY A 163 12.15 0.79 5.96
N ALA A 164 12.62 -0.20 6.72
CA ALA A 164 13.53 0.01 7.85
C ALA A 164 14.90 0.62 7.46
N LEU A 165 15.26 0.58 6.18
CA LEU A 165 16.47 1.20 5.64
C LEU A 165 16.21 2.59 5.03
N GLY A 166 15.00 3.13 5.21
CA GLY A 166 14.58 4.39 4.62
C GLY A 166 14.24 4.32 3.13
N TRP A 167 14.06 3.11 2.57
CA TRP A 167 13.69 2.93 1.18
C TRP A 167 12.17 2.77 1.03
N GLY A 168 11.68 3.05 -0.19
CA GLY A 168 10.28 2.88 -0.52
C GLY A 168 9.36 3.97 0.05
N ALA A 169 9.91 5.08 0.51
CA ALA A 169 9.11 6.25 0.87
C ALA A 169 8.50 6.87 -0.39
N PHE A 170 7.25 7.25 -0.30
CA PHE A 170 6.50 7.84 -1.42
C PHE A 170 5.45 8.84 -0.93
N THR A 171 4.97 9.65 -1.88
CA THR A 171 3.74 10.43 -1.74
C THR A 171 2.72 9.96 -2.76
N ILE A 172 1.44 10.09 -2.46
CA ILE A 172 0.35 9.72 -3.36
C ILE A 172 -0.57 10.91 -3.60
N ALA A 173 -0.86 11.18 -4.87
CA ALA A 173 -1.90 12.11 -5.28
C ALA A 173 -3.11 11.33 -5.81
N ILE A 174 -4.31 11.78 -5.47
CA ILE A 174 -5.57 11.10 -5.77
C ILE A 174 -6.41 12.04 -6.64
N GLY A 175 -6.57 11.68 -7.91
CA GLY A 175 -7.45 12.38 -8.83
C GLY A 175 -8.88 11.84 -8.76
N GLY A 176 -9.86 12.75 -8.88
CA GLY A 176 -11.29 12.39 -8.84
C GLY A 176 -11.86 12.18 -7.43
N ALA A 177 -11.08 12.48 -6.39
CA ALA A 177 -11.56 12.45 -5.01
C ALA A 177 -12.43 13.70 -4.70
N PRO A 178 -13.46 13.55 -3.84
CA PRO A 178 -14.17 14.69 -3.26
C PRO A 178 -13.25 15.57 -2.40
N ASP A 179 -13.71 16.77 -2.06
CA ASP A 179 -12.95 17.67 -1.20
C ASP A 179 -12.69 17.08 0.18
N TYR A 180 -11.50 17.31 0.72
CA TYR A 180 -11.04 16.74 1.99
C TYR A 180 -11.90 17.17 3.19
N SER A 181 -12.44 18.39 3.19
CA SER A 181 -13.32 18.89 4.26
C SER A 181 -14.57 18.02 4.42
N THR A 182 -15.22 17.70 3.30
CA THR A 182 -16.42 16.84 3.25
C THR A 182 -16.12 15.44 3.77
N LEU A 183 -14.92 14.91 3.45
CA LEU A 183 -14.50 13.58 3.89
C LEU A 183 -14.18 13.52 5.39
N ALA A 184 -13.56 14.56 5.93
CA ALA A 184 -13.26 14.66 7.37
C ALA A 184 -14.54 14.65 8.21
N ASP A 185 -15.56 15.37 7.76
CA ASP A 185 -16.87 15.41 8.46
C ASP A 185 -17.58 14.05 8.37
N ALA A 186 -17.50 13.35 7.25
CA ALA A 186 -18.06 12.00 7.11
C ALA A 186 -17.44 10.98 8.08
N LEU A 187 -16.14 11.11 8.41
CA LEU A 187 -15.49 10.29 9.43
C LEU A 187 -15.94 10.66 10.85
N ARG A 188 -16.08 11.95 11.15
CA ARG A 188 -16.52 12.44 12.47
C ARG A 188 -17.93 11.96 12.84
N VAL A 189 -18.86 11.99 11.88
CA VAL A 189 -20.24 11.53 12.07
C VAL A 189 -20.32 10.07 12.50
N ARG A 190 -19.36 9.23 12.11
CA ARG A 190 -19.33 7.82 12.52
C ARG A 190 -18.69 7.59 13.89
N VAL A 191 -17.88 8.52 14.37
CA VAL A 191 -17.19 8.43 15.66
C VAL A 191 -18.11 8.84 16.83
N GLY A 192 -19.16 9.64 16.58
CA GLY A 192 -20.19 10.05 17.55
C GLY A 192 -21.35 9.10 17.58
#